data_5379c7c501592dc8d1f6d67f713eaeba
#
_entry.id   5379c7c501592dc8d1f6d67f713eaeba
#
_cell.length_a   1.000
_cell.length_b   1.000
_cell.length_c   1.000
_cell.angle_alpha   90.00
_cell.angle_beta   90.00
_cell.angle_gamma   90.00
#
_symmetry.space_group_name_H-M   'P 1'
#
loop_
_entity.id
_entity.type
_entity.pdbx_description
1 polymer ?
#
loop_
_entity_poly.entity_id
_entity_poly.type
_entity_poly.pdbx_seq_one_letter_code
_entity_poly.pdbx_strand_id
1 'polypeptide(L)'
;FYTLIFDSPRQMDVVKDTSISHVVVERINLKRYSVKQYVFERKQGLWMMTSIRNESLAKSKNASFLHFYQKFVNDTTFQVASVNDPLEFTGPNPDDDFETMSGILAPEQWLSFAPELPHKVIYNILYGQKYTESSQKIFVIRGIANGIETELTFRRIGRKWKLMKLIM
;
A
#
# COMPACT_ATOMS: atom_id res chain seq x y z
N PHE A 1 9.46 -3.17 7.12
CA PHE A 1 8.08 -3.06 6.59
C PHE A 1 7.92 -3.89 5.34
N TYR A 2 6.72 -4.37 5.15
CA TYR A 2 6.23 -4.86 3.87
C TYR A 2 4.89 -4.21 3.54
N THR A 3 4.46 -4.30 2.30
CA THR A 3 3.24 -3.66 1.84
C THR A 3 2.28 -4.66 1.22
N LEU A 4 1.02 -4.29 1.22
CA LEU A 4 -0.06 -4.94 0.50
C LEU A 4 -0.81 -3.87 -0.29
N ILE A 5 -1.21 -4.19 -1.50
CA ILE A 5 -2.03 -3.32 -2.33
C ILE A 5 -3.33 -4.06 -2.65
N PHE A 6 -4.46 -3.38 -2.45
CA PHE A 6 -5.79 -3.91 -2.73
C PHE A 6 -6.57 -2.91 -3.58
N ASP A 7 -7.44 -3.41 -4.45
CA ASP A 7 -8.34 -2.56 -5.25
C ASP A 7 -9.61 -2.19 -4.48
N SER A 8 -9.95 -2.94 -3.46
CA SER A 8 -11.16 -2.73 -2.64
C SER A 8 -11.02 -3.30 -1.24
N PRO A 9 -11.83 -2.86 -0.26
CA PRO A 9 -11.84 -3.44 1.09
C PRO A 9 -12.14 -4.95 1.08
N ARG A 10 -12.98 -5.43 0.16
CA ARG A 10 -13.33 -6.85 0.04
C ARG A 10 -12.12 -7.72 -0.26
N GLN A 11 -11.15 -7.23 -1.03
CA GLN A 11 -9.92 -7.97 -1.32
C GLN A 11 -9.03 -8.14 -0.10
N MET A 12 -9.16 -7.30 0.92
CA MET A 12 -8.35 -7.38 2.14
C MET A 12 -8.61 -8.67 2.94
N ASP A 13 -9.75 -9.32 2.75
CA ASP A 13 -10.06 -10.58 3.42
C ASP A 13 -9.17 -11.75 2.96
N VAL A 14 -8.50 -11.63 1.82
CA VAL A 14 -7.60 -12.67 1.31
C VAL A 14 -6.45 -12.99 2.29
N VAL A 15 -6.00 -12.01 3.08
CA VAL A 15 -4.92 -12.22 4.07
C VAL A 15 -5.31 -13.12 5.23
N LYS A 16 -6.61 -13.38 5.41
CA LYS A 16 -7.15 -14.28 6.42
C LYS A 16 -7.22 -15.73 5.94
N ASP A 17 -7.04 -15.95 4.64
CA ASP A 17 -7.11 -17.30 4.04
C ASP A 17 -5.82 -18.08 4.31
N THR A 18 -5.89 -19.06 5.20
CA THR A 18 -4.77 -19.93 5.56
C THR A 18 -4.54 -21.06 4.57
N SER A 19 -5.43 -21.27 3.60
CA SER A 19 -5.31 -22.31 2.56
C SER A 19 -4.43 -21.88 1.39
N ILE A 20 -3.98 -20.64 1.34
CA ILE A 20 -3.12 -20.11 0.28
C ILE A 20 -1.83 -20.93 0.20
N SER A 21 -1.50 -21.37 -1.02
CA SER A 21 -0.30 -22.14 -1.33
C SER A 21 0.63 -21.47 -2.33
N HIS A 22 0.29 -20.27 -2.78
CA HIS A 22 1.06 -19.50 -3.75
C HIS A 22 1.14 -18.05 -3.29
N VAL A 23 2.35 -17.52 -3.14
CA VAL A 23 2.61 -16.15 -2.73
C VAL A 23 3.73 -15.58 -3.60
N VAL A 24 3.59 -14.34 -4.00
CA VAL A 24 4.64 -13.60 -4.70
C VAL A 24 5.08 -12.42 -3.84
N VAL A 25 6.37 -12.31 -3.61
CA VAL A 25 6.98 -11.11 -3.02
C VAL A 25 7.55 -10.26 -4.15
N GLU A 26 7.04 -9.07 -4.30
CA GLU A 26 7.50 -8.11 -5.30
C GLU A 26 8.46 -7.11 -4.66
N ARG A 27 9.69 -7.08 -5.16
CA ARG A 27 10.61 -5.98 -4.85
C ARG A 27 10.46 -4.92 -5.94
N ILE A 28 9.73 -3.87 -5.62
CA ILE A 28 9.43 -2.77 -6.54
C ILE A 28 10.45 -1.65 -6.34
N ASN A 29 11.21 -1.34 -7.38
CA ASN A 29 12.11 -0.20 -7.39
C ASN A 29 11.39 0.99 -8.03
N LEU A 30 10.98 1.95 -7.21
CA LEU A 30 10.21 3.10 -7.64
C LEU A 30 11.00 4.03 -8.58
N LYS A 31 12.31 4.17 -8.37
CA LYS A 31 13.16 5.03 -9.20
C LYS A 31 13.41 4.43 -10.59
N ARG A 32 13.61 3.11 -10.66
CA ARG A 32 13.91 2.40 -11.92
C ARG A 32 12.69 1.87 -12.63
N TYR A 33 11.50 1.99 -12.03
CA TYR A 33 10.24 1.43 -12.54
C TYR A 33 10.36 -0.05 -12.92
N SER A 34 11.01 -0.82 -12.05
CA SER A 34 11.24 -2.25 -12.25
C SER A 34 10.70 -3.06 -11.07
N VAL A 35 10.28 -4.27 -11.37
CA VAL A 35 9.77 -5.22 -10.38
C VAL A 35 10.55 -6.52 -10.48
N LYS A 36 11.07 -6.97 -9.36
CA LYS A 36 11.63 -8.32 -9.20
C LYS A 36 10.67 -9.13 -8.36
N GLN A 37 10.17 -10.22 -8.92
CA GLN A 37 9.20 -11.10 -8.28
C GLN A 37 9.89 -12.36 -7.78
N TYR A 38 9.68 -12.68 -6.51
CA TYR A 38 10.08 -13.93 -5.89
C TYR A 38 8.82 -14.77 -5.68
N VAL A 39 8.72 -15.87 -6.41
CA VAL A 39 7.54 -16.75 -6.38
C VAL A 39 7.76 -17.86 -5.37
N PHE A 40 6.82 -18.00 -4.45
CA PHE A 40 6.82 -19.03 -3.41
C PHE A 40 5.59 -19.92 -3.56
N GLU A 41 5.81 -21.21 -3.41
CA GLU A 41 4.74 -22.21 -3.36
C GLU A 41 4.88 -23.08 -2.09
N ARG A 42 3.74 -23.43 -1.51
CA ARG A 42 3.69 -24.33 -0.37
C ARG A 42 3.46 -25.77 -0.85
N LYS A 43 4.42 -26.63 -0.59
CA LYS A 43 4.39 -28.05 -0.92
C LYS A 43 4.63 -28.85 0.36
N GLN A 44 3.72 -29.77 0.68
CA GLN A 44 3.81 -30.60 1.88
C GLN A 44 4.03 -29.79 3.17
N GLY A 45 3.34 -28.65 3.30
CA GLY A 45 3.43 -27.77 4.45
C GLY A 45 4.65 -26.82 4.48
N LEU A 46 5.56 -26.94 3.54
CA LEU A 46 6.78 -26.12 3.46
C LEU A 46 6.68 -25.07 2.34
N TRP A 47 7.02 -23.84 2.64
CA TRP A 47 7.16 -22.77 1.65
C TRP A 47 8.51 -22.86 0.95
N MET A 48 8.49 -22.89 -0.38
CA MET A 48 9.68 -22.97 -1.21
C MET A 48 9.66 -21.90 -2.28
N MET A 49 10.77 -21.22 -2.49
CA MET A 49 10.92 -20.31 -3.62
C MET A 49 11.10 -21.15 -4.90
N THR A 50 10.21 -20.97 -5.86
CA THR A 50 10.18 -21.76 -7.08
C THR A 50 10.70 -21.04 -8.31
N SER A 51 10.63 -19.70 -8.32
CA SER A 51 11.15 -18.89 -9.43
C SER A 51 11.43 -17.45 -9.02
N ILE A 52 12.26 -16.79 -9.83
CA ILE A 52 12.53 -15.35 -9.76
C ILE A 52 12.25 -14.79 -11.16
N ARG A 53 11.49 -13.70 -11.23
CA ARG A 53 11.13 -13.02 -12.48
C ARG A 53 11.49 -11.55 -12.39
N ASN A 54 11.89 -10.96 -13.51
CA ASN A 54 12.08 -9.52 -13.63
C ASN A 54 11.07 -8.98 -14.63
N GLU A 55 10.36 -7.92 -14.24
CA GLU A 55 9.35 -7.28 -15.08
C GLU A 55 9.50 -5.75 -15.05
N SER A 56 9.01 -5.11 -16.10
CA SER A 56 8.81 -3.66 -16.11
C SER A 56 7.57 -3.33 -15.27
N LEU A 57 7.66 -2.29 -14.44
CA LEU A 57 6.51 -1.80 -13.69
C LEU A 57 5.35 -1.37 -14.59
N ALA A 58 5.64 -0.91 -15.82
CA ALA A 58 4.62 -0.50 -16.80
C ALA A 58 3.64 -1.61 -17.18
N LYS A 59 4.00 -2.87 -16.99
CA LYS A 59 3.13 -4.03 -17.22
C LYS A 59 2.20 -4.34 -16.04
N SER A 60 2.47 -3.77 -14.87
CA SER A 60 1.65 -3.98 -13.68
C SER A 60 0.32 -3.24 -13.79
N LYS A 61 -0.75 -3.86 -13.28
CA LYS A 61 -2.05 -3.20 -13.09
C LYS A 61 -2.01 -2.10 -12.02
N ASN A 62 -0.94 -2.04 -11.24
CA ASN A 62 -0.67 -0.97 -10.29
C ASN A 62 0.22 0.15 -10.87
N ALA A 63 0.60 0.07 -12.15
CA ALA A 63 1.57 1.00 -12.75
C ALA A 63 1.17 2.47 -12.59
N SER A 64 -0.07 2.82 -12.91
CA SER A 64 -0.58 4.19 -12.76
C SER A 64 -0.50 4.69 -11.31
N PHE A 65 -0.93 3.87 -10.37
CA PHE A 65 -0.85 4.19 -8.95
C PHE A 65 0.59 4.33 -8.47
N LEU A 66 1.46 3.40 -8.81
CA LEU A 66 2.86 3.40 -8.36
C LEU A 66 3.67 4.54 -9.00
N HIS A 67 3.33 4.95 -10.21
CA HIS A 67 3.90 6.15 -10.82
C HIS A 67 3.52 7.42 -10.04
N PHE A 68 2.25 7.55 -9.68
CA PHE A 68 1.79 8.62 -8.79
C PHE A 68 2.45 8.54 -7.42
N TYR A 69 2.46 7.36 -6.80
CA TYR A 69 3.00 7.15 -5.46
C TYR A 69 4.48 7.54 -5.36
N GLN A 70 5.28 7.22 -6.37
CA GLN A 70 6.69 7.60 -6.42
C GLN A 70 6.87 9.13 -6.30
N LYS A 71 6.05 9.90 -7.00
CA LYS A 71 6.08 11.37 -6.88
C LYS A 71 5.54 11.83 -5.53
N PHE A 72 4.44 11.23 -5.08
CA PHE A 72 3.80 11.54 -3.81
C PHE A 72 4.77 11.44 -2.62
N VAL A 73 5.59 10.40 -2.56
CA VAL A 73 6.51 10.20 -1.43
C VAL A 73 7.81 10.98 -1.53
N ASN A 74 8.15 11.53 -2.68
CA ASN A 74 9.42 12.23 -2.90
C ASN A 74 9.28 13.75 -3.07
N ASP A 75 8.07 14.28 -3.14
CA ASP A 75 7.79 15.71 -3.33
C ASP A 75 6.71 16.15 -2.34
N THR A 76 7.12 16.83 -1.27
CA THR A 76 6.22 17.25 -0.18
C THR A 76 5.15 18.23 -0.63
N THR A 77 5.45 19.12 -1.57
CA THR A 77 4.46 20.06 -2.14
C THR A 77 3.41 19.30 -2.93
N PHE A 78 3.83 18.36 -3.77
CA PHE A 78 2.92 17.48 -4.51
C PHE A 78 2.11 16.59 -3.56
N GLN A 79 2.74 16.10 -2.48
CA GLN A 79 2.10 15.27 -1.48
C GLN A 79 0.90 15.99 -0.84
N VAL A 80 1.11 17.20 -0.32
CA VAL A 80 0.03 18.03 0.26
C VAL A 80 -1.06 18.33 -0.76
N ALA A 81 -0.70 18.71 -1.99
CA ALA A 81 -1.66 18.98 -3.07
C ALA A 81 -2.45 17.75 -3.51
N SER A 82 -1.95 16.55 -3.20
CA SER A 82 -2.60 15.27 -3.54
C SER A 82 -3.45 14.71 -2.39
N VAL A 83 -3.51 15.38 -1.25
CA VAL A 83 -4.42 15.04 -0.16
C VAL A 83 -5.81 15.59 -0.46
N ASN A 84 -6.84 14.78 -0.23
CA ASN A 84 -8.23 15.23 -0.36
C ASN A 84 -8.58 16.23 0.76
N ASP A 85 -9.44 17.16 0.45
CA ASP A 85 -9.99 18.11 1.42
C ASP A 85 -11.50 17.86 1.61
N PRO A 86 -11.91 17.33 2.78
CA PRO A 86 -11.07 16.87 3.89
C PRO A 86 -10.50 15.47 3.68
N LEU A 87 -9.37 15.16 4.36
CA LEU A 87 -8.85 13.81 4.51
C LEU A 87 -9.56 13.11 5.66
N GLU A 88 -10.14 11.93 5.43
CA GLU A 88 -10.64 11.09 6.52
C GLU A 88 -9.48 10.49 7.31
N PHE A 89 -9.56 10.55 8.64
CA PHE A 89 -8.52 10.07 9.53
C PHE A 89 -9.10 9.18 10.62
N THR A 90 -8.43 8.07 10.89
CA THR A 90 -8.64 7.25 12.08
C THR A 90 -7.27 6.86 12.64
N GLY A 91 -7.07 7.08 13.92
CA GLY A 91 -5.79 6.80 14.56
C GLY A 91 -5.91 6.66 16.07
N PRO A 92 -4.78 6.46 16.77
CA PRO A 92 -4.78 6.36 18.22
C PRO A 92 -5.37 7.61 18.87
N ASN A 93 -6.14 7.40 19.93
CA ASN A 93 -6.61 8.50 20.76
C ASN A 93 -5.45 8.94 21.69
N PRO A 94 -5.00 10.21 21.64
CA PRO A 94 -3.90 10.68 22.49
C PRO A 94 -4.24 10.68 23.98
N ASP A 95 -5.52 10.63 24.32
CA ASP A 95 -6.00 10.67 25.70
C ASP A 95 -6.30 9.27 26.27
N ASP A 96 -6.34 8.25 25.41
CA ASP A 96 -6.58 6.85 25.80
C ASP A 96 -5.88 5.87 24.88
N ASP A 97 -4.85 5.18 25.36
CA ASP A 97 -4.01 4.25 24.60
C ASP A 97 -4.79 3.02 24.04
N PHE A 98 -5.99 2.77 24.51
CA PHE A 98 -6.81 1.63 24.07
C PHE A 98 -7.93 2.02 23.10
N GLU A 99 -8.11 3.31 22.85
CA GLU A 99 -9.14 3.82 21.97
C GLU A 99 -8.56 4.38 20.67
N THR A 100 -9.38 4.37 19.64
CA THR A 100 -9.11 5.08 18.41
C THR A 100 -10.04 6.27 18.27
N MET A 101 -9.53 7.34 17.70
CA MET A 101 -10.32 8.50 17.31
C MET A 101 -10.46 8.58 15.81
N SER A 102 -11.63 9.02 15.35
CA SER A 102 -11.87 9.31 13.94
C SER A 102 -12.23 10.77 13.75
N GLY A 103 -11.80 11.34 12.65
CA GLY A 103 -12.06 12.74 12.31
C GLY A 103 -11.64 13.07 10.89
N ILE A 104 -11.43 14.33 10.66
CA ILE A 104 -10.96 14.86 9.37
C ILE A 104 -9.75 15.75 9.58
N LEU A 105 -8.87 15.74 8.59
CA LEU A 105 -7.68 16.60 8.53
C LEU A 105 -7.77 17.49 7.29
N ALA A 106 -7.36 18.73 7.45
CA ALA A 106 -7.09 19.60 6.29
C ALA A 106 -5.78 19.16 5.62
N PRO A 107 -5.61 19.36 4.30
CA PRO A 107 -4.37 18.99 3.60
C PRO A 107 -3.10 19.56 4.21
N GLU A 108 -3.15 20.77 4.78
CA GLU A 108 -2.01 21.43 5.42
C GLU A 108 -1.53 20.72 6.69
N GLN A 109 -2.42 19.96 7.34
CA GLN A 109 -2.10 19.18 8.53
C GLN A 109 -1.42 17.85 8.19
N TRP A 110 -1.49 17.40 6.93
CA TRP A 110 -1.01 16.10 6.50
C TRP A 110 0.41 15.79 6.97
N LEU A 111 1.36 16.70 6.76
CA LEU A 111 2.76 16.46 7.09
C LEU A 111 3.02 16.22 8.58
N SER A 112 2.12 16.69 9.46
CA SER A 112 2.19 16.45 10.90
C SER A 112 1.67 15.08 11.30
N PHE A 113 0.85 14.45 10.46
CA PHE A 113 0.24 13.14 10.70
C PHE A 113 0.76 12.04 9.78
N ALA A 114 1.54 12.41 8.75
CA ALA A 114 2.04 11.48 7.76
C ALA A 114 2.88 10.37 8.42
N PRO A 115 2.55 9.09 8.16
CA PRO A 115 3.38 7.99 8.61
C PRO A 115 4.69 7.94 7.81
N GLU A 116 5.63 7.13 8.29
CA GLU A 116 6.81 6.81 7.47
C GLU A 116 6.39 6.02 6.24
N LEU A 117 6.67 6.59 5.06
CA LEU A 117 6.30 6.00 3.78
C LEU A 117 7.53 5.45 3.04
N PRO A 118 7.51 4.20 2.58
CA PRO A 118 8.59 3.66 1.75
C PRO A 118 8.71 4.46 0.44
N HIS A 119 9.90 5.00 0.16
CA HIS A 119 10.09 5.98 -0.92
C HIS A 119 11.11 5.55 -1.99
N LYS A 120 11.83 4.45 -1.79
CA LYS A 120 12.84 3.94 -2.75
C LYS A 120 12.47 2.57 -3.28
N VAL A 121 12.26 1.65 -2.38
CA VAL A 121 11.94 0.25 -2.66
C VAL A 121 10.75 -0.16 -1.82
N ILE A 122 9.80 -0.83 -2.45
CA ILE A 122 8.63 -1.42 -1.80
C ILE A 122 8.77 -2.93 -1.88
N TYR A 123 8.54 -3.61 -0.77
CA TYR A 123 8.37 -5.07 -0.72
C TYR A 123 6.88 -5.36 -0.58
N ASN A 124 6.23 -5.61 -1.72
CA ASN A 124 4.79 -5.85 -1.78
C ASN A 124 4.49 -7.34 -1.86
N ILE A 125 3.51 -7.79 -1.10
CA ILE A 125 3.14 -9.21 -1.05
C ILE A 125 1.81 -9.44 -1.78
N LEU A 126 1.82 -10.38 -2.71
CA LEU A 126 0.65 -10.88 -3.41
C LEU A 126 0.22 -12.21 -2.78
N TYR A 127 -0.91 -12.18 -2.08
CA TYR A 127 -1.53 -13.36 -1.46
C TYR A 127 -2.62 -14.01 -2.34
N GLY A 128 -2.61 -13.75 -3.63
CA GLY A 128 -3.62 -14.21 -4.56
C GLY A 128 -4.68 -13.16 -4.92
N GLN A 129 -4.59 -11.93 -4.37
CA GLN A 129 -5.40 -10.83 -4.88
C GLN A 129 -5.04 -10.55 -6.34
N LYS A 130 -6.08 -10.36 -7.15
CA LYS A 130 -5.92 -10.00 -8.55
C LYS A 130 -6.06 -8.50 -8.71
N TYR A 131 -5.03 -7.87 -9.26
CA TYR A 131 -5.08 -6.46 -9.56
C TYR A 131 -5.86 -6.19 -10.84
N THR A 132 -6.59 -5.09 -10.83
CA THR A 132 -7.22 -4.49 -12.00
C THR A 132 -6.69 -3.08 -12.20
N GLU A 133 -7.03 -2.45 -13.30
CA GLU A 133 -6.80 -1.02 -13.49
C GLU A 133 -7.87 -0.21 -12.72
N SER A 134 -7.94 -0.43 -11.43
CA SER A 134 -8.90 0.21 -10.55
C SER A 134 -8.60 1.69 -10.37
N SER A 135 -9.65 2.48 -10.21
CA SER A 135 -9.55 3.89 -9.80
C SER A 135 -9.36 4.06 -8.28
N GLN A 136 -9.32 2.96 -7.53
CA GLN A 136 -9.06 2.96 -6.09
C GLN A 136 -7.94 1.98 -5.78
N LYS A 137 -7.02 2.39 -4.90
CA LYS A 137 -5.99 1.52 -4.31
C LYS A 137 -5.95 1.74 -2.80
N ILE A 138 -5.99 0.65 -2.08
CA ILE A 138 -5.75 0.62 -0.64
C ILE A 138 -4.33 0.12 -0.45
N PHE A 139 -3.47 0.98 0.07
CA PHE A 139 -2.06 0.71 0.30
C PHE A 139 -1.83 0.50 1.78
N VAL A 140 -1.51 -0.73 2.15
CA VAL A 140 -1.29 -1.14 3.53
C VAL A 140 0.21 -1.31 3.77
N ILE A 141 0.71 -0.68 4.83
CA ILE A 141 2.09 -0.81 5.30
C ILE A 141 2.06 -1.55 6.61
N ARG A 142 2.77 -2.67 6.69
CA ARG A 142 2.85 -3.49 7.90
C ARG A 142 4.28 -3.62 8.41
N GLY A 143 4.43 -3.47 9.71
CA GLY A 143 5.66 -3.84 10.40
C GLY A 143 5.85 -5.35 10.45
N ILE A 144 7.10 -5.82 10.35
CA ILE A 144 7.39 -7.26 10.31
C ILE A 144 7.14 -7.93 11.66
N ALA A 145 7.40 -7.24 12.77
CA ALA A 145 7.36 -7.84 14.10
C ALA A 145 6.82 -6.92 15.21
N ASN A 146 6.27 -5.76 14.87
CA ASN A 146 5.87 -4.73 15.84
C ASN A 146 4.37 -4.43 15.87
N GLY A 147 3.57 -5.14 15.09
CA GLY A 147 2.12 -4.96 15.04
C GLY A 147 1.64 -3.64 14.40
N ILE A 148 2.55 -2.81 13.92
CA ILE A 148 2.20 -1.55 13.26
C ILE A 148 1.55 -1.85 11.92
N GLU A 149 0.38 -1.27 11.71
CA GLU A 149 -0.33 -1.28 10.45
C GLU A 149 -0.80 0.13 10.12
N THR A 150 -0.55 0.55 8.89
CA THR A 150 -1.04 1.82 8.37
C THR A 150 -1.73 1.55 7.04
N GLU A 151 -2.94 2.08 6.88
CA GLU A 151 -3.75 1.94 5.68
C GLU A 151 -3.99 3.30 5.05
N LEU A 152 -3.63 3.43 3.77
CA LEU A 152 -3.84 4.62 2.97
C LEU A 152 -4.76 4.28 1.80
N THR A 153 -5.93 4.92 1.72
CA THR A 153 -6.84 4.75 0.59
C THR A 153 -6.64 5.90 -0.39
N PHE A 154 -6.27 5.54 -1.60
CA PHE A 154 -6.14 6.48 -2.73
C PHE A 154 -7.25 6.25 -3.74
N ARG A 155 -7.71 7.34 -4.34
CA ARG A 155 -8.71 7.30 -5.43
C ARG A 155 -8.26 8.19 -6.58
N ARG A 156 -8.43 7.69 -7.80
CA ARG A 156 -8.22 8.47 -9.01
C ARG A 156 -9.53 9.16 -9.40
N ILE A 157 -9.47 10.49 -9.44
CA ILE A 157 -10.58 11.35 -9.86
C ILE A 157 -10.15 12.01 -11.16
N GLY A 158 -10.77 11.64 -12.29
CA GLY A 158 -10.26 11.98 -13.60
C GLY A 158 -8.88 11.36 -13.85
N ARG A 159 -7.86 12.20 -14.02
CA ARG A 159 -6.45 11.77 -14.22
C ARG A 159 -5.58 11.90 -12.98
N LYS A 160 -6.15 12.36 -11.87
CA LYS A 160 -5.39 12.68 -10.65
C LYS A 160 -5.74 11.69 -9.54
N TRP A 161 -4.70 11.12 -8.96
CA TRP A 161 -4.80 10.36 -7.72
C TRP A 161 -4.83 11.30 -6.52
N LYS A 162 -5.67 10.97 -5.54
CA LYS A 162 -5.74 11.68 -4.26
C LYS A 162 -5.76 10.70 -3.10
N LEU A 163 -5.12 11.08 -2.00
CA LEU A 163 -5.25 10.40 -0.73
C LEU A 163 -6.59 10.78 -0.09
N MET A 164 -7.46 9.80 0.12
CA MET A 164 -8.82 10.00 0.62
C MET A 164 -8.95 9.68 2.10
N LYS A 165 -8.16 8.70 2.60
CA LYS A 165 -8.30 8.19 3.97
C LYS A 165 -6.96 7.67 4.49
N LEU A 166 -6.72 7.93 5.78
CA LEU A 166 -5.61 7.38 6.56
C LEU A 166 -6.15 6.67 7.80
N ILE A 167 -5.69 5.44 8.01
CA ILE A 167 -5.92 4.67 9.24
C ILE A 167 -4.56 4.25 9.81
N MET A 168 -4.35 4.49 11.10
CA MET A 168 -3.13 4.09 11.83
C MET A 168 -3.49 3.32 13.09
#